data_9789d16c0daa3140041b6974755c9443
#
_entry.id   9789d16c0daa3140041b6974755c9443
#
_cell.length_a   1.000
_cell.length_b   1.000
_cell.length_c   1.000
_cell.angle_alpha   90.00
_cell.angle_beta   90.00
_cell.angle_gamma   90.00
#
_symmetry.space_group_name_H-M   'P 1'
#
loop_
_entity.id
_entity.type
_entity.pdbx_description
1 polymer ?
#
loop_
_entity_poly.entity_id
_entity_poly.type
_entity_poly.pdbx_seq_one_letter_code
_entity_poly.pdbx_strand_id
1 'polypeptide(L)'
;MIEFKNVSKTYPNGTKGLQNVNLKIEQGEFIAIIGLSGAGKSTLIRTINRMIDITEGELVVDDTNVSELKGKSLRRFRRKIGMIFQSFN
;
A
#
# COMPACT_ATOMS: atom_id res chain seq x y z
N MET A 1 5.58 10.07 -1.74
CA MET A 1 6.46 8.96 -1.35
C MET A 1 5.70 7.90 -0.57
N ILE A 2 5.93 6.66 -0.88
CA ILE A 2 5.31 5.53 -0.18
C ILE A 2 6.42 4.67 0.39
N GLU A 3 6.32 4.34 1.68
CA GLU A 3 7.34 3.54 2.32
C GLU A 3 6.71 2.37 3.10
N PHE A 4 7.16 1.16 2.79
CA PHE A 4 6.82 -0.04 3.52
C PHE A 4 7.97 -0.35 4.48
N LYS A 5 7.67 -0.45 5.78
CA LYS A 5 8.65 -0.74 6.81
C LYS A 5 8.27 -2.05 7.49
N ASN A 6 8.98 -3.12 7.15
CA ASN A 6 8.76 -4.46 7.71
C ASN A 6 7.29 -4.89 7.60
N VAL A 7 6.69 -4.66 6.45
CA VAL A 7 5.27 -4.91 6.25
C VAL A 7 5.01 -6.36 5.91
N SER A 8 4.09 -6.96 6.65
CA SER A 8 3.62 -8.31 6.38
C SER A 8 2.11 -8.33 6.29
N LYS A 9 1.59 -9.20 5.44
CA LYS A 9 0.16 -9.45 5.35
C LYS A 9 -0.07 -10.95 5.32
N THR A 10 -0.75 -11.45 6.35
CA THR A 10 -1.20 -12.83 6.42
C THR A 10 -2.71 -12.85 6.37
N TYR A 11 -3.26 -13.56 5.41
CA TYR A 11 -4.70 -13.70 5.25
C TYR A 11 -5.25 -14.68 6.29
N PRO A 12 -6.57 -14.64 6.59
CA PRO A 12 -7.18 -15.52 7.58
C PRO A 12 -6.95 -17.01 7.33
N ASN A 13 -6.78 -17.41 6.07
CA ASN A 13 -6.50 -18.80 5.73
C ASN A 13 -5.03 -19.19 5.87
N GLY A 14 -4.19 -18.30 6.38
CA GLY A 14 -2.77 -18.54 6.58
C GLY A 14 -1.89 -18.19 5.39
N THR A 15 -2.47 -17.85 4.26
CA THR A 15 -1.69 -17.44 3.09
C THR A 15 -0.99 -16.11 3.35
N LYS A 16 0.30 -16.04 3.01
CA LYS A 16 1.08 -14.82 3.18
C LYS A 16 1.13 -14.05 1.87
N GLY A 17 0.49 -12.88 1.86
CA GLY A 17 0.51 -11.99 0.70
C GLY A 17 1.77 -11.15 0.63
N LEU A 18 2.29 -10.72 1.79
CA LEU A 18 3.53 -9.96 1.91
C LEU A 18 4.31 -10.49 3.10
N GLN A 19 5.64 -10.50 2.98
CA GLN A 19 6.52 -10.97 4.06
C GLN A 19 7.68 -9.99 4.25
N ASN A 20 7.68 -9.28 5.37
CA ASN A 20 8.76 -8.37 5.76
C ASN A 20 9.19 -7.45 4.62
N VAL A 21 8.24 -6.82 3.97
CA VAL A 21 8.52 -5.95 2.83
C VAL A 21 9.11 -4.63 3.33
N ASN A 22 10.28 -4.29 2.82
CA ASN A 22 10.93 -3.00 3.03
C ASN A 22 11.12 -2.38 1.66
N LEU A 23 10.35 -1.34 1.38
CA LEU A 23 10.31 -0.77 0.05
C LEU A 23 10.00 0.71 0.16
N LYS A 24 10.76 1.53 -0.56
CA LYS A 24 10.53 2.96 -0.63
C LYS A 24 10.25 3.32 -2.08
N ILE A 25 9.11 3.93 -2.32
CA ILE A 25 8.67 4.28 -3.66
C ILE A 25 8.53 5.80 -3.75
N GLU A 26 9.35 6.42 -4.59
CA GLU A 26 9.24 7.84 -4.85
C GLU A 26 8.19 8.10 -5.91
N GLN A 27 7.77 9.36 -6.00
CA GLN A 27 6.82 9.79 -7.00
C GLN A 27 7.38 9.51 -8.38
N GLY A 28 6.99 8.87 -9.24
CA GLY A 28 7.54 8.51 -10.54
C GLY A 28 7.99 7.07 -10.62
N GLU A 29 8.20 6.43 -9.48
CA GLU A 29 8.55 5.02 -9.42
C GLU A 29 7.33 4.11 -9.35
N PHE A 30 6.14 4.69 -9.28
CA PHE A 30 4.89 3.94 -9.23
C PHE A 30 4.73 3.00 -10.42
N ILE A 31 5.29 3.39 -11.56
CA ILE A 31 5.27 2.56 -12.78
C ILE A 31 5.92 1.21 -12.53
N ALA A 32 6.95 1.16 -11.69
CA ALA A 32 7.65 -0.09 -11.38
C ALA A 32 6.71 -1.09 -10.67
N ILE A 33 5.85 -0.61 -9.78
CA ILE A 33 4.88 -1.48 -9.11
C ILE A 33 3.86 -2.01 -10.11
N ILE A 34 3.35 -1.13 -10.97
CA ILE A 34 2.35 -1.51 -11.97
C ILE A 34 2.94 -2.52 -12.93
N GLY A 35 4.25 -2.43 -13.19
CA GLY A 35 4.95 -3.37 -14.06
C GLY A 35 5.21 -4.74 -13.46
N LEU A 36 5.11 -4.87 -12.13
CA LEU A 36 5.28 -6.17 -11.48
C LEU A 36 4.10 -7.08 -11.81
N SER A 37 4.36 -8.37 -11.89
CA SER A 37 3.31 -9.34 -12.15
C SER A 37 3.07 -10.23 -10.93
N GLY A 38 1.88 -10.79 -10.82
CA GLY A 38 1.55 -11.76 -9.82
C GLY A 38 0.76 -11.22 -8.64
N ALA A 39 0.48 -12.10 -7.68
CA ALA A 39 -0.37 -11.82 -6.53
C ALA A 39 0.21 -10.76 -5.59
N GLY A 40 1.53 -10.67 -5.49
CA GLY A 40 2.18 -9.69 -4.63
C GLY A 40 1.87 -8.26 -5.02
N LYS A 41 1.79 -7.98 -6.32
CA LYS A 41 1.44 -6.65 -6.81
C LYS A 41 0.05 -6.23 -6.36
N SER A 42 -0.93 -7.12 -6.50
CA SER A 42 -2.30 -6.84 -6.08
C SER A 42 -2.37 -6.59 -4.58
N THR A 43 -1.64 -7.37 -3.79
CA THR A 43 -1.61 -7.19 -2.35
C THR A 43 -0.98 -5.83 -1.98
N LEU A 44 0.14 -5.47 -2.62
CA LEU A 44 0.77 -4.18 -2.38
C LEU A 44 -0.19 -3.02 -2.65
N ILE A 45 -0.84 -3.05 -3.81
CA ILE A 45 -1.76 -1.97 -4.19
C ILE A 45 -2.92 -1.87 -3.22
N ARG A 46 -3.48 -3.00 -2.82
CA ARG A 46 -4.62 -3.02 -1.89
C ARG A 46 -4.25 -2.54 -0.48
N THR A 47 -3.02 -2.76 -0.05
CA THR A 47 -2.58 -2.22 1.24
C THR A 47 -2.35 -0.71 1.16
N ILE A 48 -1.86 -0.20 0.03
CA ILE A 48 -1.62 1.23 -0.15
C ILE A 48 -2.93 2.02 -0.09
N ASN A 49 -3.98 1.56 -0.75
CA ASN A 49 -5.28 2.25 -0.72
C ASN A 49 -6.15 1.80 0.45
N ARG A 50 -5.62 0.93 1.27
CA ARG A 50 -6.26 0.38 2.46
C ARG A 50 -7.57 -0.36 2.19
N MET A 51 -7.63 -1.04 1.05
CA MET A 51 -8.68 -2.03 0.80
C MET A 51 -8.49 -3.24 1.69
N ILE A 52 -7.23 -3.55 2.04
CA ILE A 52 -6.89 -4.56 3.05
C ILE A 52 -5.90 -3.95 4.03
N ASP A 53 -5.97 -4.38 5.29
CA ASP A 53 -5.05 -3.92 6.32
C ASP A 53 -3.80 -4.79 6.36
N ILE A 54 -2.66 -4.17 6.67
CA ILE A 54 -1.44 -4.93 6.92
C ILE A 54 -1.56 -5.66 8.25
N THR A 55 -0.85 -6.79 8.38
CA THR A 55 -0.85 -7.56 9.62
C THR A 55 0.24 -7.06 10.56
N GLU A 56 1.40 -6.70 10.03
CA GLU A 56 2.54 -6.20 10.80
C GLU A 56 3.27 -5.12 10.02
N GLY A 57 4.02 -4.30 10.74
CA GLY A 57 4.86 -3.26 10.16
C GLY A 57 4.17 -1.91 10.07
N GLU A 58 4.78 -1.02 9.30
CA GLU A 58 4.26 0.32 9.08
C GLU A 58 4.21 0.62 7.59
N LEU A 59 3.13 1.25 7.16
CA LEU A 59 2.99 1.77 5.81
C LEU A 59 2.79 3.27 5.90
N VAL A 60 3.73 4.02 5.34
CA VAL A 60 3.72 5.49 5.39
C VAL A 60 3.57 6.04 3.98
N VAL A 61 2.64 6.96 3.80
CA VAL A 61 2.44 7.66 2.53
C VAL A 61 2.49 9.16 2.81
N ASP A 62 3.47 9.85 2.23
CA ASP A 62 3.67 11.30 2.43
C ASP A 62 3.62 11.67 3.92
N ASP A 63 4.43 10.98 4.72
CA ASP A 63 4.57 11.18 6.17
C ASP A 63 3.32 10.85 6.98
N THR A 64 2.35 10.19 6.38
CA THR A 64 1.13 9.75 7.07
C THR A 64 1.14 8.24 7.26
N ASN A 65 0.99 7.79 8.51
CA ASN A 65 0.85 6.36 8.77
C ASN A 65 -0.56 5.92 8.39
N VAL A 66 -0.64 5.14 7.31
CA VAL A 66 -1.92 4.73 6.72
C VAL A 66 -2.77 3.92 7.69
N SER A 67 -2.14 3.13 8.56
CA SER A 67 -2.86 2.29 9.51
C SER A 67 -3.64 3.09 10.55
N GLU A 68 -3.27 4.35 10.78
CA GLU A 68 -3.93 5.20 11.77
C GLU A 68 -5.10 5.99 11.20
N LEU A 69 -5.29 5.97 9.89
CA LEU A 69 -6.36 6.73 9.26
C LEU A 69 -7.72 6.10 9.51
N LYS A 70 -8.72 6.93 9.82
CA LYS A 70 -10.09 6.49 10.08
C LYS A 70 -11.08 7.55 9.60
N GLY A 71 -12.30 7.12 9.26
CA GLY A 71 -13.39 8.03 8.94
C GLY A 71 -13.06 8.99 7.80
N LYS A 72 -13.19 10.29 8.06
CA LYS A 72 -12.98 11.31 7.05
C LYS A 72 -11.56 11.36 6.55
N SER A 73 -10.57 11.15 7.42
CA SER A 73 -9.17 11.16 7.02
C SER A 73 -8.86 10.00 6.08
N LEU A 74 -9.45 8.84 6.33
CA LEU A 74 -9.27 7.68 5.45
C LEU A 74 -9.92 7.93 4.09
N ARG A 75 -11.12 8.52 4.05
CA ARG A 75 -11.79 8.84 2.79
C ARG A 75 -10.99 9.85 1.97
N ARG A 76 -10.44 10.86 2.64
CA ARG A 76 -9.62 11.88 1.99
C ARG A 76 -8.36 11.26 1.41
N PHE A 77 -7.74 10.38 2.17
CA PHE A 77 -6.55 9.65 1.73
C PHE A 77 -6.84 8.79 0.50
N ARG A 78 -7.95 8.06 0.51
CA ARG A 78 -8.33 7.20 -0.62
C ARG A 78 -8.56 7.99 -1.90
N ARG A 79 -9.14 9.18 -1.79
CA ARG A 79 -9.31 10.07 -2.95
C ARG A 79 -7.97 10.51 -3.52
N LYS A 80 -7.04 10.86 -2.64
CA LYS A 80 -5.69 11.27 -3.05
C LYS A 80 -4.98 10.14 -3.77
N ILE A 81 -5.05 8.94 -3.23
CA ILE A 81 -4.41 7.76 -3.83
C ILE A 81 -5.08 7.40 -5.16
N GLY A 82 -6.40 7.48 -5.23
CA GLY A 82 -7.13 7.25 -6.48
C GLY A 82 -6.66 8.15 -7.60
N MET A 83 -6.42 9.42 -7.31
CA MET A 83 -5.90 10.37 -8.29
C MET A 83 -4.50 9.99 -8.75
N ILE A 84 -3.64 9.54 -7.83
CA ILE A 84 -2.30 9.09 -8.17
C ILE A 84 -2.35 7.88 -9.11
N PHE A 85 -3.21 6.90 -8.80
CA PHE A 85 -3.33 5.71 -9.65
C PHE A 85 -3.89 6.05 -11.03
N GLN A 86 -4.81 7.00 -11.12
CA GLN A 86 -5.35 7.42 -12.42
C GLN A 86 -4.28 8.00 -13.32
N SER A 87 -3.27 8.65 -12.75
CA SER A 87 -2.18 9.24 -13.52
C SER A 87 -1.35 8.21 -14.29
N PHE A 88 -1.46 6.94 -13.94
CA PHE A 88 -0.67 5.88 -14.55
C PHE A 88 -1.49 4.93 -15.44
N ASN A 89 -2.74 5.25 -15.64
CA ASN A 89 -3.57 4.47 -16.57
C ASN A 89 -3.40 4.98 -18.01
#